data_1bd0041c9399a5309c1caf6af6989bb6
#
_entry.id   1bd0041c9399a5309c1caf6af6989bb6
#
_cell.length_a   1.000
_cell.length_b   1.000
_cell.length_c   1.000
_cell.angle_alpha   90.00
_cell.angle_beta   90.00
_cell.angle_gamma   90.00
#
_symmetry.space_group_name_H-M   'P 1'
#
loop_
_entity.id
_entity.type
_entity.pdbx_description
1 polymer ?
#
loop_
_entity_poly.entity_id
_entity_poly.type
_entity_poly.pdbx_seq_one_letter_code
_entity_poly.pdbx_strand_id
1 'polypeptide(L)'
;LLVLGIVEYLNWKPEAGNLKLNFQVGDVRIGAGDLFLVAGPCVIESEEHAIRMAEIIKGVTRALGIPFIFKASYDKANRTSIRSFRGPGLKEGLRILKKIKNEVQLPVLTDVHEVADVARAAEVVDVLQIPAFLCRQTDLVVAAALSGRAVNIKKGQFVSPWDMRHAVEKCREAGNTQVFLTERGSSFGYNNLVVDMRSLSIMRKFAPVVFDATHSVQLPSAQADESGPAVSGGQPEFIPVLARAAVAAGVDGIFLEVHDNPKEAKSDGANALESTKLREVLKELLAVRKALDVARATP
;
A
#
# COMPACT_ATOMS: atom_id res chain seq x y z
N LEU A 1 -36.44 -21.35 9.42
CA LEU A 1 -35.81 -20.02 9.51
C LEU A 1 -34.39 -20.00 8.95
N LEU A 2 -33.63 -21.12 9.00
CA LEU A 2 -32.23 -21.19 8.46
C LEU A 2 -32.17 -21.34 6.93
N VAL A 3 -33.21 -21.80 6.28
CA VAL A 3 -33.24 -22.02 4.82
C VAL A 3 -33.63 -20.76 4.05
N LEU A 4 -34.36 -19.84 4.65
CA LEU A 4 -34.73 -18.57 4.02
C LEU A 4 -33.53 -17.58 3.90
N GLY A 5 -32.59 -17.64 4.84
CA GLY A 5 -31.38 -16.79 4.79
C GLY A 5 -30.38 -17.14 3.67
N ILE A 6 -30.38 -18.41 3.20
CA ILE A 6 -29.45 -18.85 2.15
C ILE A 6 -29.96 -18.46 0.74
N VAL A 7 -31.26 -18.34 0.55
CA VAL A 7 -31.86 -17.99 -0.75
C VAL A 7 -31.72 -16.48 -1.03
N GLU A 8 -31.72 -15.62 -0.01
CA GLU A 8 -31.42 -14.18 -0.17
C GLU A 8 -29.95 -13.94 -0.51
N TYR A 9 -29.03 -14.78 -0.03
CA TYR A 9 -27.59 -14.68 -0.30
C TYR A 9 -27.24 -14.97 -1.77
N LEU A 10 -28.03 -15.80 -2.48
CA LEU A 10 -27.80 -16.16 -3.88
C LEU A 10 -28.37 -15.14 -4.88
N ASN A 11 -29.20 -14.21 -4.42
CA ASN A 11 -29.82 -13.17 -5.26
C ASN A 11 -29.24 -11.78 -5.07
N TRP A 12 -28.13 -11.61 -4.35
CA TRP A 12 -27.45 -10.34 -4.25
C TRP A 12 -26.90 -9.92 -5.63
N LYS A 13 -27.71 -9.19 -6.37
CA LYS A 13 -27.23 -8.35 -7.46
C LYS A 13 -26.73 -7.07 -6.82
N PRO A 14 -25.42 -6.72 -6.98
CA PRO A 14 -25.03 -5.38 -6.64
C PRO A 14 -25.91 -4.45 -7.48
N GLU A 15 -26.74 -3.66 -6.83
CA GLU A 15 -27.33 -2.52 -7.52
C GLU A 15 -26.17 -1.74 -8.12
N ALA A 16 -26.18 -1.63 -9.44
CA ALA A 16 -25.25 -0.78 -10.20
C ALA A 16 -25.62 0.70 -9.98
N GLY A 17 -25.94 1.06 -8.75
CA GLY A 17 -26.02 2.41 -8.26
C GLY A 17 -24.60 2.83 -7.92
N ASN A 18 -24.12 3.92 -8.53
CA ASN A 18 -22.84 4.60 -8.29
C ASN A 18 -22.48 4.62 -6.80
N LEU A 19 -21.91 3.53 -6.29
CA LEU A 19 -21.19 3.52 -5.02
C LEU A 19 -20.05 4.51 -5.21
N LYS A 20 -20.21 5.70 -4.62
CA LYS A 20 -19.10 6.65 -4.52
C LYS A 20 -18.00 5.95 -3.72
N LEU A 21 -17.09 5.29 -4.41
CA LEU A 21 -15.94 4.60 -3.84
C LEU A 21 -14.86 5.59 -3.37
N ASN A 22 -15.23 6.88 -3.14
CA ASN A 22 -14.32 7.90 -2.70
C ASN A 22 -14.52 8.22 -1.21
N PHE A 23 -13.43 8.44 -0.52
CA PHE A 23 -13.39 8.84 0.88
C PHE A 23 -12.14 9.68 1.15
N GLN A 24 -12.03 10.23 2.36
CA GLN A 24 -10.94 11.13 2.73
C GLN A 24 -10.11 10.57 3.89
N VAL A 25 -8.79 10.72 3.78
CA VAL A 25 -7.82 10.40 4.83
C VAL A 25 -6.97 11.65 5.07
N GLY A 26 -7.21 12.36 6.17
CA GLY A 26 -6.64 13.69 6.37
C GLY A 26 -7.08 14.64 5.24
N ASP A 27 -6.13 15.20 4.51
CA ASP A 27 -6.34 16.04 3.32
C ASP A 27 -6.31 15.25 2.01
N VAL A 28 -6.05 13.95 2.04
CA VAL A 28 -5.94 13.08 0.86
C VAL A 28 -7.30 12.52 0.47
N ARG A 29 -7.76 12.81 -0.74
CA ARG A 29 -8.97 12.23 -1.34
C ARG A 29 -8.63 10.93 -2.08
N ILE A 30 -9.15 9.81 -1.62
CA ILE A 30 -8.93 8.49 -2.22
C ILE A 30 -10.09 8.16 -3.15
N GLY A 31 -9.80 7.75 -4.39
CA GLY A 31 -10.80 7.38 -5.40
C GLY A 31 -11.51 8.56 -6.08
N ALA A 32 -11.09 9.80 -5.83
CA ALA A 32 -11.73 11.00 -6.37
C ALA A 32 -11.21 11.46 -7.75
N GLY A 33 -10.26 10.72 -8.31
CA GLY A 33 -9.66 11.05 -9.61
C GLY A 33 -8.27 11.67 -9.53
N ASP A 34 -7.90 12.32 -8.45
CA ASP A 34 -6.56 12.86 -8.24
C ASP A 34 -5.57 11.73 -7.92
N LEU A 35 -4.37 11.81 -8.46
CA LEU A 35 -3.29 10.88 -8.10
C LEU A 35 -2.73 11.24 -6.73
N PHE A 36 -2.68 10.29 -5.81
CA PHE A 36 -2.05 10.47 -4.49
C PHE A 36 -0.86 9.52 -4.30
N LEU A 37 0.00 9.85 -3.36
CA LEU A 37 1.18 9.06 -3.02
C LEU A 37 1.04 8.43 -1.63
N VAL A 38 1.39 7.16 -1.50
CA VAL A 38 1.71 6.50 -0.24
C VAL A 38 3.20 6.20 -0.27
N ALA A 39 4.00 6.80 0.62
CA ALA A 39 5.44 6.57 0.59
C ALA A 39 6.11 6.72 1.96
N GLY A 40 7.32 6.19 2.07
CA GLY A 40 8.17 6.26 3.24
C GLY A 40 9.19 5.12 3.25
N PRO A 41 9.99 4.98 4.30
CA PRO A 41 10.91 3.86 4.41
C PRO A 41 10.14 2.56 4.63
N CYS A 42 10.73 1.44 4.20
CA CYS A 42 10.15 0.10 4.37
C CYS A 42 9.78 -0.17 5.83
N VAL A 43 10.67 0.14 6.75
CA VAL A 43 10.55 -0.03 8.21
C VAL A 43 11.07 1.21 8.92
N ILE A 44 10.58 1.49 10.11
CA ILE A 44 11.15 2.51 10.99
C ILE A 44 12.52 2.02 11.47
N GLU A 45 13.59 2.68 11.04
CA GLU A 45 14.97 2.34 11.41
C GLU A 45 15.44 3.08 12.66
N SER A 46 15.09 4.36 12.76
CA SER A 46 15.19 5.22 13.93
C SER A 46 14.16 6.34 13.85
N GLU A 47 13.94 7.06 14.93
CA GLU A 47 13.06 8.23 14.95
C GLU A 47 13.56 9.33 14.01
N GLU A 48 14.85 9.66 14.10
CA GLU A 48 15.47 10.73 13.30
C GLU A 48 15.38 10.40 11.81
N HIS A 49 15.64 9.15 11.41
CA HIS A 49 15.53 8.72 10.02
C HIS A 49 14.09 8.82 9.52
N ALA A 50 13.12 8.33 10.31
CA ALA A 50 11.71 8.34 9.91
C ALA A 50 11.16 9.77 9.73
N ILE A 51 11.50 10.70 10.64
CA ILE A 51 11.12 12.12 10.54
C ILE A 51 11.80 12.76 9.33
N ARG A 52 13.11 12.57 9.14
CA ARG A 52 13.84 13.11 7.99
C ARG A 52 13.24 12.63 6.67
N MET A 53 12.91 11.35 6.54
CA MET A 53 12.26 10.82 5.35
C MET A 53 10.87 11.42 5.12
N ALA A 54 10.07 11.60 6.17
CA ALA A 54 8.76 12.24 6.08
C ALA A 54 8.88 13.68 5.56
N GLU A 55 9.84 14.45 6.05
CA GLU A 55 10.10 15.85 5.63
C GLU A 55 10.59 15.93 4.18
N ILE A 56 11.53 15.07 3.77
CA ILE A 56 12.04 15.01 2.39
C ILE A 56 10.89 14.73 1.43
N ILE A 57 10.10 13.70 1.69
CA ILE A 57 8.99 13.30 0.81
C ILE A 57 7.91 14.39 0.79
N LYS A 58 7.56 14.97 1.95
CA LYS A 58 6.62 16.10 2.05
C LYS A 58 7.07 17.29 1.23
N GLY A 59 8.37 17.64 1.28
CA GLY A 59 8.91 18.73 0.50
C GLY A 59 8.75 18.53 -1.01
N VAL A 60 8.99 17.30 -1.49
CA VAL A 60 8.83 16.94 -2.91
C VAL A 60 7.37 16.96 -3.32
N THR A 61 6.50 16.29 -2.55
CA THR A 61 5.07 16.16 -2.88
C THR A 61 4.35 17.50 -2.83
N ARG A 62 4.64 18.34 -1.83
CA ARG A 62 4.10 19.70 -1.73
C ARG A 62 4.48 20.55 -2.93
N ALA A 63 5.75 20.51 -3.36
CA ALA A 63 6.22 21.26 -4.52
C ALA A 63 5.58 20.81 -5.85
N LEU A 64 5.04 19.60 -5.90
CA LEU A 64 4.37 19.02 -7.08
C LEU A 64 2.84 19.02 -6.96
N GLY A 65 2.28 19.43 -5.81
CA GLY A 65 0.84 19.41 -5.56
C GLY A 65 0.25 17.99 -5.44
N ILE A 66 1.04 17.00 -5.02
CA ILE A 66 0.58 15.61 -4.87
C ILE A 66 0.16 15.37 -3.42
N PRO A 67 -1.11 14.97 -3.15
CA PRO A 67 -1.54 14.52 -1.83
C PRO A 67 -0.73 13.31 -1.36
N PHE A 68 -0.35 13.27 -0.08
CA PHE A 68 0.62 12.32 0.42
C PHE A 68 0.25 11.71 1.78
N ILE A 69 0.35 10.39 1.89
CA ILE A 69 0.21 9.61 3.13
C ILE A 69 1.58 9.02 3.45
N PHE A 70 2.14 9.35 4.61
CA PHE A 70 3.40 8.78 5.06
C PHE A 70 3.21 7.33 5.52
N LYS A 71 4.07 6.43 5.04
CA LYS A 71 4.04 4.99 5.41
C LYS A 71 5.36 4.56 6.01
N ALA A 72 5.30 3.89 7.15
CA ALA A 72 6.42 3.09 7.66
C ALA A 72 5.90 1.94 8.53
N SER A 73 6.56 0.77 8.46
CA SER A 73 6.23 -0.38 9.31
C SER A 73 6.91 -0.27 10.66
N TYR A 74 6.21 -0.58 11.73
CA TYR A 74 6.81 -0.71 13.07
C TYR A 74 7.47 -2.07 13.28
N ASP A 75 7.07 -3.07 12.52
CA ASP A 75 7.63 -4.43 12.52
C ASP A 75 7.57 -5.05 11.11
N LYS A 76 8.54 -5.88 10.81
CA LYS A 76 8.58 -6.75 9.63
C LYS A 76 8.42 -8.20 10.09
N ALA A 77 7.17 -8.59 10.37
CA ALA A 77 6.83 -9.89 10.97
C ALA A 77 7.14 -11.11 10.08
N ASN A 78 7.31 -10.90 8.75
CA ASN A 78 7.48 -11.96 7.75
C ASN A 78 8.91 -12.11 7.23
N ARG A 79 9.92 -11.78 8.04
CA ARG A 79 11.33 -11.91 7.65
C ARG A 79 11.70 -13.36 7.33
N THR A 80 12.48 -13.57 6.27
CA THR A 80 13.04 -14.87 5.92
C THR A 80 14.00 -15.38 6.99
N SER A 81 14.86 -14.50 7.53
CA SER A 81 15.79 -14.85 8.61
C SER A 81 15.34 -14.26 9.95
N ILE A 82 15.37 -15.07 11.00
CA ILE A 82 15.08 -14.63 12.38
C ILE A 82 16.08 -13.56 12.88
N ARG A 83 17.26 -13.47 12.27
CA ARG A 83 18.29 -12.49 12.62
C ARG A 83 18.11 -11.15 11.91
N SER A 84 17.20 -11.06 10.94
CA SER A 84 16.97 -9.80 10.20
C SER A 84 16.37 -8.74 11.10
N PHE A 85 16.72 -7.49 10.82
CA PHE A 85 16.13 -6.34 11.51
C PHE A 85 14.61 -6.30 11.29
N ARG A 86 13.86 -6.22 12.36
CA ARG A 86 12.39 -6.21 12.31
C ARG A 86 11.77 -4.83 12.47
N GLY A 87 12.44 -3.89 13.09
CA GLY A 87 11.93 -2.59 13.45
C GLY A 87 11.93 -2.35 14.96
N PRO A 88 11.41 -1.19 15.42
CA PRO A 88 11.39 -0.83 16.84
C PRO A 88 10.29 -1.53 17.65
N GLY A 89 9.39 -2.27 17.00
CA GLY A 89 8.21 -2.88 17.60
C GLY A 89 7.04 -1.90 17.77
N LEU A 90 5.87 -2.46 18.13
CA LEU A 90 4.59 -1.74 18.13
C LEU A 90 4.63 -0.46 18.98
N LYS A 91 5.04 -0.54 20.24
CA LYS A 91 4.98 0.59 21.18
C LYS A 91 5.80 1.79 20.69
N GLU A 92 7.05 1.55 20.37
CA GLU A 92 7.97 2.60 19.94
C GLU A 92 7.64 3.08 18.52
N GLY A 93 7.29 2.17 17.61
CA GLY A 93 6.89 2.53 16.27
C GLY A 93 5.66 3.42 16.22
N LEU A 94 4.64 3.13 17.03
CA LEU A 94 3.45 3.99 17.14
C LEU A 94 3.78 5.35 17.77
N ARG A 95 4.70 5.42 18.73
CA ARG A 95 5.17 6.69 19.29
C ARG A 95 5.80 7.57 18.19
N ILE A 96 6.66 6.98 17.36
CA ILE A 96 7.33 7.69 16.26
C ILE A 96 6.30 8.14 15.22
N LEU A 97 5.38 7.27 14.80
CA LEU A 97 4.33 7.63 13.84
C LEU A 97 3.42 8.75 14.37
N LYS A 98 3.09 8.72 15.65
CA LYS A 98 2.33 9.82 16.30
C LYS A 98 3.08 11.14 16.25
N LYS A 99 4.40 11.11 16.45
CA LYS A 99 5.25 12.29 16.35
C LYS A 99 5.27 12.84 14.92
N ILE A 100 5.45 11.99 13.91
CA ILE A 100 5.38 12.39 12.49
C ILE A 100 4.02 13.02 12.17
N LYS A 101 2.93 12.39 12.58
CA LYS A 101 1.57 12.91 12.37
C LYS A 101 1.40 14.31 12.96
N ASN A 102 1.90 14.55 14.17
CA ASN A 102 1.69 15.81 14.89
C ASN A 102 2.70 16.90 14.50
N GLU A 103 3.96 16.57 14.29
CA GLU A 103 5.03 17.56 14.03
C GLU A 103 5.22 17.81 12.54
N VAL A 104 5.21 16.75 11.72
CA VAL A 104 5.32 16.89 10.26
C VAL A 104 3.97 17.17 9.61
N GLN A 105 2.85 17.00 10.34
CA GLN A 105 1.49 17.26 9.85
C GLN A 105 1.18 16.46 8.57
N LEU A 106 1.24 15.14 8.68
CA LEU A 106 0.94 14.19 7.61
C LEU A 106 -0.03 13.12 8.10
N PRO A 107 -0.98 12.66 7.28
CA PRO A 107 -1.65 11.41 7.55
C PRO A 107 -0.65 10.24 7.50
N VAL A 108 -0.81 9.28 8.40
CA VAL A 108 0.14 8.16 8.55
C VAL A 108 -0.54 6.82 8.35
N LEU A 109 0.21 5.91 7.74
CA LEU A 109 -0.17 4.51 7.47
C LEU A 109 0.87 3.57 8.05
N THR A 110 0.43 2.49 8.70
CA THR A 110 1.29 1.35 9.07
C THR A 110 0.58 0.03 8.82
N ASP A 111 1.35 -1.03 8.65
CA ASP A 111 0.83 -2.39 8.56
C ASP A 111 0.62 -3.01 9.95
N VAL A 112 -0.43 -3.82 10.07
CA VAL A 112 -0.75 -4.61 11.27
C VAL A 112 -0.68 -6.10 10.94
N HIS A 113 -0.20 -6.91 11.91
CA HIS A 113 0.10 -8.32 11.66
C HIS A 113 -0.78 -9.25 12.48
N GLU A 114 -1.30 -8.78 13.61
CA GLU A 114 -2.13 -9.53 14.55
C GLU A 114 -3.35 -8.71 14.97
N VAL A 115 -4.44 -9.40 15.30
CA VAL A 115 -5.69 -8.76 15.76
C VAL A 115 -5.44 -7.92 17.02
N ALA A 116 -4.57 -8.40 17.91
CA ALA A 116 -4.25 -7.71 19.16
C ALA A 116 -3.60 -6.32 18.99
N ASP A 117 -2.94 -6.09 17.85
CA ASP A 117 -2.26 -4.82 17.55
C ASP A 117 -3.20 -3.77 16.97
N VAL A 118 -4.32 -4.20 16.37
CA VAL A 118 -5.21 -3.32 15.61
C VAL A 118 -5.72 -2.14 16.42
N ALA A 119 -6.26 -2.40 17.60
CA ALA A 119 -6.83 -1.33 18.43
C ALA A 119 -5.80 -0.26 18.79
N ARG A 120 -4.59 -0.68 19.18
CA ARG A 120 -3.50 0.23 19.55
C ARG A 120 -2.98 1.02 18.34
N ALA A 121 -2.85 0.37 17.19
CA ALA A 121 -2.43 1.04 15.96
C ALA A 121 -3.48 2.08 15.52
N ALA A 122 -4.76 1.74 15.59
CA ALA A 122 -5.88 2.62 15.22
C ALA A 122 -5.98 3.90 16.06
N GLU A 123 -5.47 3.92 17.30
CA GLU A 123 -5.40 5.15 18.10
C GLU A 123 -4.47 6.21 17.48
N VAL A 124 -3.50 5.79 16.69
CA VAL A 124 -2.45 6.65 16.14
C VAL A 124 -2.60 6.90 14.65
N VAL A 125 -2.75 5.82 13.85
CA VAL A 125 -2.68 5.93 12.41
C VAL A 125 -4.03 6.29 11.77
N ASP A 126 -3.96 6.83 10.57
CA ASP A 126 -5.14 7.17 9.75
C ASP A 126 -5.55 6.00 8.86
N VAL A 127 -4.58 5.17 8.47
CA VAL A 127 -4.80 3.99 7.64
C VAL A 127 -4.11 2.78 8.26
N LEU A 128 -4.87 1.69 8.40
CA LEU A 128 -4.35 0.36 8.74
C LEU A 128 -4.11 -0.43 7.45
N GLN A 129 -2.89 -0.93 7.26
CA GLN A 129 -2.57 -1.77 6.12
C GLN A 129 -2.55 -3.24 6.49
N ILE A 130 -3.26 -4.06 5.70
CA ILE A 130 -3.17 -5.51 5.77
C ILE A 130 -2.08 -5.98 4.80
N PRO A 131 -1.01 -6.63 5.28
CA PRO A 131 0.06 -7.16 4.44
C PRO A 131 -0.44 -8.18 3.41
N ALA A 132 0.29 -8.31 2.30
CA ALA A 132 -0.08 -9.18 1.19
C ALA A 132 -0.29 -10.66 1.62
N PHE A 133 0.57 -11.19 2.47
CA PHE A 133 0.43 -12.57 2.96
C PHE A 133 -0.79 -12.78 3.85
N LEU A 134 -1.29 -11.72 4.48
CA LEU A 134 -2.41 -11.75 5.43
C LEU A 134 -3.72 -11.26 4.83
N CYS A 135 -3.76 -10.95 3.54
CA CYS A 135 -4.94 -10.35 2.88
C CYS A 135 -6.21 -11.21 2.93
N ARG A 136 -6.09 -12.50 3.22
CA ARG A 136 -7.22 -13.44 3.37
C ARG A 136 -7.58 -13.75 4.82
N GLN A 137 -6.81 -13.27 5.81
CA GLN A 137 -7.06 -13.52 7.24
C GLN A 137 -8.31 -12.77 7.69
N THR A 138 -9.43 -13.50 7.81
CA THR A 138 -10.75 -12.90 8.08
C THR A 138 -10.74 -12.08 9.35
N ASP A 139 -10.26 -12.63 10.46
CA ASP A 139 -10.30 -11.96 11.75
C ASP A 139 -9.48 -10.66 11.76
N LEU A 140 -8.31 -10.65 11.09
CA LEU A 140 -7.48 -9.46 10.99
C LEU A 140 -8.14 -8.37 10.12
N VAL A 141 -8.71 -8.75 8.97
CA VAL A 141 -9.39 -7.82 8.06
C VAL A 141 -10.62 -7.22 8.74
N VAL A 142 -11.43 -8.04 9.42
CA VAL A 142 -12.61 -7.58 10.15
C VAL A 142 -12.23 -6.70 11.33
N ALA A 143 -11.21 -7.07 12.12
CA ALA A 143 -10.73 -6.24 13.22
C ALA A 143 -10.26 -4.86 12.73
N ALA A 144 -9.49 -4.82 11.63
CA ALA A 144 -9.07 -3.55 11.02
C ALA A 144 -10.27 -2.72 10.57
N ALA A 145 -11.28 -3.32 9.95
CA ALA A 145 -12.49 -2.63 9.53
C ALA A 145 -13.27 -2.07 10.73
N LEU A 146 -13.47 -2.87 11.78
CA LEU A 146 -14.18 -2.45 13.00
C LEU A 146 -13.49 -1.31 13.77
N SER A 147 -12.21 -1.07 13.52
CA SER A 147 -11.48 0.06 14.11
C SER A 147 -12.00 1.43 13.66
N GLY A 148 -12.77 1.50 12.57
CA GLY A 148 -13.26 2.75 11.96
C GLY A 148 -12.20 3.54 11.19
N ARG A 149 -10.95 3.04 11.10
CA ARG A 149 -9.91 3.65 10.26
C ARG A 149 -10.05 3.20 8.82
N ALA A 150 -9.49 3.99 7.90
CA ALA A 150 -9.35 3.53 6.52
C ALA A 150 -8.48 2.27 6.46
N VAL A 151 -8.86 1.32 5.61
CA VAL A 151 -8.15 0.04 5.48
C VAL A 151 -7.56 -0.08 4.09
N ASN A 152 -6.25 -0.27 4.02
CA ASN A 152 -5.55 -0.65 2.81
C ASN A 152 -5.28 -2.16 2.82
N ILE A 153 -5.66 -2.87 1.78
CA ILE A 153 -5.40 -4.31 1.67
C ILE A 153 -4.45 -4.56 0.51
N LYS A 154 -3.23 -5.02 0.80
CA LYS A 154 -2.29 -5.42 -0.24
C LYS A 154 -2.70 -6.77 -0.83
N LYS A 155 -2.82 -6.84 -2.16
CA LYS A 155 -3.12 -8.10 -2.84
C LYS A 155 -2.00 -9.11 -2.62
N GLY A 156 -2.33 -10.30 -2.14
CA GLY A 156 -1.39 -11.41 -2.06
C GLY A 156 -0.87 -11.82 -3.44
N GLN A 157 0.40 -12.20 -3.50
CA GLN A 157 1.04 -12.66 -4.75
C GLN A 157 0.37 -13.92 -5.33
N PHE A 158 -0.37 -14.62 -4.49
CA PHE A 158 -1.09 -15.87 -4.80
C PHE A 158 -2.59 -15.66 -5.00
N VAL A 159 -3.09 -14.41 -4.94
CA VAL A 159 -4.52 -14.09 -5.02
C VAL A 159 -4.85 -13.51 -6.39
N SER A 160 -5.92 -14.01 -7.00
CA SER A 160 -6.50 -13.42 -8.20
C SER A 160 -7.03 -12.01 -7.92
N PRO A 161 -6.88 -11.05 -8.85
CA PRO A 161 -7.45 -9.71 -8.70
C PRO A 161 -8.99 -9.74 -8.53
N TRP A 162 -9.67 -10.73 -9.09
CA TRP A 162 -11.11 -10.91 -8.91
C TRP A 162 -11.49 -11.28 -7.48
N ASP A 163 -10.65 -12.07 -6.80
CA ASP A 163 -10.91 -12.54 -5.44
C ASP A 163 -10.68 -11.47 -4.38
N MET A 164 -10.02 -10.37 -4.74
CA MET A 164 -9.85 -9.23 -3.83
C MET A 164 -11.17 -8.58 -3.43
N ARG A 165 -12.25 -8.79 -4.21
CA ARG A 165 -13.62 -8.38 -3.82
C ARG A 165 -14.01 -8.93 -2.46
N HIS A 166 -13.66 -10.19 -2.14
CA HIS A 166 -14.04 -10.81 -0.87
C HIS A 166 -13.38 -10.15 0.34
N ALA A 167 -12.16 -9.63 0.18
CA ALA A 167 -11.52 -8.86 1.24
C ALA A 167 -12.23 -7.51 1.46
N VAL A 168 -12.66 -6.86 0.37
CA VAL A 168 -13.46 -5.61 0.44
C VAL A 168 -14.83 -5.87 1.05
N GLU A 169 -15.49 -6.96 0.67
CA GLU A 169 -16.80 -7.38 1.22
C GLU A 169 -16.73 -7.57 2.73
N LYS A 170 -15.69 -8.25 3.25
CA LYS A 170 -15.48 -8.41 4.70
C LYS A 170 -15.44 -7.07 5.44
N CYS A 171 -14.75 -6.06 4.87
CA CYS A 171 -14.72 -4.74 5.47
C CYS A 171 -16.10 -4.07 5.45
N ARG A 172 -16.83 -4.18 4.34
CA ARG A 172 -18.16 -3.58 4.19
C ARG A 172 -19.19 -4.23 5.11
N GLU A 173 -19.17 -5.53 5.22
CA GLU A 173 -20.04 -6.28 6.15
C GLU A 173 -19.74 -5.94 7.61
N ALA A 174 -18.48 -5.61 7.92
CA ALA A 174 -18.08 -5.04 9.22
C ALA A 174 -18.45 -3.55 9.38
N GLY A 175 -19.14 -2.93 8.41
CA GLY A 175 -19.61 -1.54 8.47
C GLY A 175 -18.60 -0.50 7.98
N ASN A 176 -17.44 -0.89 7.40
CA ASN A 176 -16.42 0.03 6.93
C ASN A 176 -16.35 0.07 5.40
N THR A 177 -16.67 1.24 4.82
CA THR A 177 -16.59 1.51 3.39
C THR A 177 -15.29 2.22 2.97
N GLN A 178 -14.46 2.65 3.91
CA GLN A 178 -13.20 3.34 3.65
C GLN A 178 -12.08 2.32 3.37
N VAL A 179 -12.19 1.62 2.26
CA VAL A 179 -11.29 0.54 1.86
C VAL A 179 -10.67 0.85 0.50
N PHE A 180 -9.37 0.63 0.38
CA PHE A 180 -8.66 0.66 -0.90
C PHE A 180 -7.67 -0.49 -1.01
N LEU A 181 -7.39 -0.90 -2.23
CA LEU A 181 -6.55 -2.05 -2.53
C LEU A 181 -5.18 -1.61 -3.03
N THR A 182 -4.17 -2.44 -2.80
CA THR A 182 -2.83 -2.24 -3.36
C THR A 182 -2.40 -3.45 -4.19
N GLU A 183 -2.16 -3.23 -5.49
CA GLU A 183 -1.51 -4.21 -6.38
C GLU A 183 -0.01 -4.17 -6.16
N ARG A 184 0.63 -5.36 -6.13
CA ARG A 184 2.08 -5.49 -5.92
C ARG A 184 2.72 -6.66 -6.69
N GLY A 185 2.03 -7.19 -7.67
CA GLY A 185 2.46 -8.33 -8.47
C GLY A 185 1.95 -9.67 -7.97
N SER A 186 2.09 -10.65 -8.82
CA SER A 186 1.76 -12.05 -8.57
C SER A 186 2.99 -12.92 -8.79
N SER A 187 3.11 -14.01 -8.03
CA SER A 187 4.18 -14.99 -8.23
C SER A 187 4.11 -15.60 -9.62
N PHE A 188 5.24 -15.63 -10.31
CA PHE A 188 5.39 -16.21 -11.63
C PHE A 188 6.63 -17.09 -11.67
N GLY A 189 6.46 -18.37 -11.43
CA GLY A 189 7.57 -19.29 -11.15
C GLY A 189 8.17 -19.06 -9.75
N TYR A 190 9.42 -19.47 -9.58
CA TYR A 190 10.14 -19.27 -8.32
C TYR A 190 10.83 -17.91 -8.30
N ASN A 191 10.80 -17.26 -7.14
CA ASN A 191 11.56 -16.06 -6.82
C ASN A 191 11.37 -14.88 -7.80
N ASN A 192 10.23 -14.83 -8.48
CA ASN A 192 9.92 -13.79 -9.45
C ASN A 192 8.47 -13.32 -9.31
N LEU A 193 8.25 -12.05 -9.65
CA LEU A 193 6.95 -11.41 -9.66
C LEU A 193 6.66 -10.79 -11.02
N VAL A 194 5.41 -10.88 -11.45
CA VAL A 194 4.90 -10.23 -12.67
C VAL A 194 3.66 -9.42 -12.31
N VAL A 195 3.55 -8.24 -12.89
CA VAL A 195 2.35 -7.40 -12.77
C VAL A 195 1.49 -7.55 -14.01
N ASP A 196 0.28 -8.04 -13.83
CA ASP A 196 -0.76 -7.95 -14.85
C ASP A 196 -1.47 -6.58 -14.71
N MET A 197 -1.22 -5.65 -15.64
CA MET A 197 -1.83 -4.32 -15.61
C MET A 197 -3.36 -4.34 -15.68
N ARG A 198 -3.96 -5.43 -16.19
CA ARG A 198 -5.42 -5.62 -16.18
C ARG A 198 -5.97 -5.74 -14.77
N SER A 199 -5.15 -6.22 -13.81
CA SER A 199 -5.52 -6.38 -12.41
C SER A 199 -5.99 -5.07 -11.78
N LEU A 200 -5.38 -3.96 -12.19
CA LEU A 200 -5.72 -2.62 -11.72
C LEU A 200 -7.16 -2.24 -12.08
N SER A 201 -7.52 -2.42 -13.35
CA SER A 201 -8.89 -2.17 -13.82
C SER A 201 -9.92 -3.13 -13.21
N ILE A 202 -9.54 -4.39 -12.98
CA ILE A 202 -10.40 -5.39 -12.34
C ILE A 202 -10.70 -4.97 -10.90
N MET A 203 -9.68 -4.70 -10.10
CA MET A 203 -9.83 -4.36 -8.68
C MET A 203 -10.53 -3.02 -8.46
N ARG A 204 -10.36 -2.04 -9.38
CA ARG A 204 -11.08 -0.76 -9.32
C ARG A 204 -12.59 -0.87 -9.39
N LYS A 205 -13.14 -2.01 -9.82
CA LYS A 205 -14.58 -2.30 -9.74
C LYS A 205 -15.07 -2.49 -8.31
N PHE A 206 -14.17 -2.79 -7.38
CA PHE A 206 -14.51 -3.12 -6.00
C PHE A 206 -14.14 -2.00 -5.02
N ALA A 207 -12.97 -1.35 -5.23
CA ALA A 207 -12.46 -0.29 -4.37
C ALA A 207 -11.44 0.57 -5.15
N PRO A 208 -11.05 1.77 -4.67
CA PRO A 208 -9.90 2.49 -5.20
C PRO A 208 -8.64 1.64 -5.17
N VAL A 209 -7.74 1.82 -6.14
CA VAL A 209 -6.54 0.98 -6.29
C VAL A 209 -5.27 1.82 -6.29
N VAL A 210 -4.34 1.43 -5.46
CA VAL A 210 -2.94 1.90 -5.41
C VAL A 210 -2.05 0.86 -6.07
N PHE A 211 -1.05 1.29 -6.81
CA PHE A 211 -0.03 0.43 -7.35
C PHE A 211 1.28 0.58 -6.57
N ASP A 212 1.77 -0.52 -6.02
CA ASP A 212 3.06 -0.60 -5.33
C ASP A 212 4.17 -0.88 -6.34
N ALA A 213 4.85 0.17 -6.77
CA ALA A 213 5.88 0.07 -7.78
C ALA A 213 7.22 -0.49 -7.24
N THR A 214 7.41 -0.47 -5.92
CA THR A 214 8.64 -0.96 -5.29
C THR A 214 8.59 -2.45 -4.98
N HIS A 215 7.50 -2.95 -4.42
CA HIS A 215 7.38 -4.39 -4.18
C HIS A 215 7.07 -5.20 -5.46
N SER A 216 6.58 -4.56 -6.51
CA SER A 216 6.34 -5.24 -7.81
C SER A 216 7.63 -5.63 -8.54
N VAL A 217 8.75 -5.00 -8.20
CA VAL A 217 10.08 -5.29 -8.77
C VAL A 217 10.96 -6.13 -7.83
N GLN A 218 10.40 -6.59 -6.72
CA GLN A 218 11.09 -7.46 -5.77
C GLN A 218 11.33 -8.84 -6.39
N LEU A 219 12.49 -9.42 -6.10
CA LEU A 219 12.83 -10.81 -6.37
C LEU A 219 12.84 -11.56 -5.03
N PRO A 220 11.72 -12.18 -4.62
CA PRO A 220 11.62 -12.80 -3.32
C PRO A 220 12.64 -13.91 -3.13
N SER A 221 13.45 -13.86 -2.05
CA SER A 221 14.46 -14.87 -1.72
C SER A 221 15.46 -15.21 -2.84
N ALA A 222 15.68 -14.29 -3.80
CA ALA A 222 16.54 -14.56 -4.97
C ALA A 222 18.03 -14.53 -4.67
N GLN A 223 18.44 -13.99 -3.52
CA GLN A 223 19.83 -13.94 -3.09
C GLN A 223 20.03 -14.88 -1.88
N ALA A 224 20.01 -16.17 -2.16
CA ALA A 224 20.56 -17.17 -1.24
C ALA A 224 21.91 -17.59 -1.82
N ASP A 225 23.00 -17.09 -1.28
CA ASP A 225 24.29 -17.76 -1.45
C ASP A 225 24.52 -18.73 -0.31
N GLU A 226 25.41 -19.71 -0.50
CA GLU A 226 25.72 -20.75 0.50
C GLU A 226 26.31 -20.19 1.81
N SER A 227 26.63 -18.89 1.86
CA SER A 227 27.35 -18.23 2.95
C SER A 227 26.51 -17.24 3.78
N GLY A 228 25.27 -16.91 3.36
CA GLY A 228 24.45 -15.88 4.02
C GLY A 228 22.95 -16.17 4.10
N PRO A 229 22.21 -15.42 4.93
CA PRO A 229 20.76 -15.54 4.99
C PRO A 229 20.13 -15.13 3.66
N ALA A 230 19.14 -15.90 3.20
CA ALA A 230 18.36 -15.54 2.01
C ALA A 230 17.78 -14.12 2.13
N VAL A 231 18.16 -13.23 1.22
CA VAL A 231 17.72 -11.85 1.17
C VAL A 231 16.91 -11.66 -0.12
N SER A 232 15.86 -10.88 -0.06
CA SER A 232 15.12 -10.49 -1.26
C SER A 232 15.99 -9.58 -2.12
N GLY A 233 16.15 -9.93 -3.39
CA GLY A 233 16.69 -9.05 -4.42
C GLY A 233 15.64 -8.09 -4.94
N GLY A 234 16.02 -7.21 -5.87
CA GLY A 234 15.13 -6.29 -6.54
C GLY A 234 15.71 -5.75 -7.83
N GLN A 235 14.84 -5.18 -8.66
CA GLN A 235 15.17 -4.56 -9.95
C GLN A 235 14.64 -3.11 -9.98
N PRO A 236 15.22 -2.20 -9.15
CA PRO A 236 14.69 -0.85 -8.93
C PRO A 236 14.67 0.00 -10.21
N GLU A 237 15.44 -0.35 -11.24
CA GLU A 237 15.41 0.29 -12.55
C GLU A 237 14.05 0.21 -13.24
N PHE A 238 13.22 -0.78 -12.90
CA PHE A 238 11.88 -0.94 -13.46
C PHE A 238 10.78 -0.19 -12.67
N ILE A 239 11.10 0.41 -11.52
CA ILE A 239 10.13 1.20 -10.74
C ILE A 239 9.46 2.28 -11.60
N PRO A 240 10.19 3.16 -12.32
CA PRO A 240 9.57 4.19 -13.14
C PRO A 240 8.75 3.62 -14.30
N VAL A 241 9.20 2.52 -14.89
CA VAL A 241 8.51 1.87 -16.03
C VAL A 241 7.14 1.35 -15.59
N LEU A 242 7.10 0.57 -14.50
CA LEU A 242 5.85 -0.02 -14.00
C LEU A 242 4.93 1.04 -13.40
N ALA A 243 5.47 2.05 -12.72
CA ALA A 243 4.69 3.15 -12.17
C ALA A 243 3.97 3.95 -13.28
N ARG A 244 4.66 4.29 -14.39
CA ARG A 244 4.04 4.95 -15.56
C ARG A 244 2.94 4.08 -16.19
N ALA A 245 3.21 2.78 -16.36
CA ALA A 245 2.23 1.85 -16.90
C ALA A 245 0.98 1.76 -16.01
N ALA A 246 1.16 1.73 -14.69
CA ALA A 246 0.05 1.70 -13.73
C ALA A 246 -0.77 3.00 -13.76
N VAL A 247 -0.12 4.17 -13.81
CA VAL A 247 -0.81 5.46 -13.97
C VAL A 247 -1.57 5.51 -15.28
N ALA A 248 -0.97 5.02 -16.39
CA ALA A 248 -1.63 4.91 -17.68
C ALA A 248 -2.84 3.96 -17.64
N ALA A 249 -2.78 2.87 -16.86
CA ALA A 249 -3.93 1.99 -16.61
C ALA A 249 -5.02 2.63 -15.72
N GLY A 250 -4.75 3.79 -15.10
CA GLY A 250 -5.73 4.60 -14.38
C GLY A 250 -5.86 4.28 -12.89
N VAL A 251 -4.76 3.95 -12.20
CA VAL A 251 -4.76 3.81 -10.74
C VAL A 251 -5.11 5.12 -10.03
N ASP A 252 -5.58 4.99 -8.79
CA ASP A 252 -5.93 6.14 -7.95
C ASP A 252 -4.70 6.68 -7.20
N GLY A 253 -3.73 5.83 -6.91
CA GLY A 253 -2.50 6.25 -6.22
C GLY A 253 -1.30 5.35 -6.52
N ILE A 254 -0.13 5.80 -6.11
CA ILE A 254 1.13 5.07 -6.21
C ILE A 254 1.70 4.85 -4.80
N PHE A 255 2.22 3.66 -4.56
CA PHE A 255 2.97 3.32 -3.36
C PHE A 255 4.46 3.18 -3.71
N LEU A 256 5.32 3.85 -2.92
CA LEU A 256 6.78 3.81 -3.10
C LEU A 256 7.47 3.64 -1.75
N GLU A 257 8.31 2.62 -1.60
CA GLU A 257 9.31 2.64 -0.54
C GLU A 257 10.47 3.53 -0.97
N VAL A 258 10.74 4.54 -0.14
CA VAL A 258 11.74 5.59 -0.44
C VAL A 258 12.76 5.62 0.68
N HIS A 259 14.03 5.65 0.32
CA HIS A 259 15.12 5.71 1.28
C HIS A 259 16.19 6.71 0.83
N ASP A 260 16.85 7.41 1.75
CA ASP A 260 17.91 8.36 1.43
C ASP A 260 19.22 7.66 1.01
N ASN A 261 19.47 6.44 1.51
CA ASN A 261 20.56 5.59 1.08
C ASN A 261 20.10 4.11 1.02
N PRO A 262 19.51 3.64 -0.10
CA PRO A 262 18.99 2.26 -0.22
C PRO A 262 19.99 1.15 0.09
N LYS A 263 21.29 1.40 -0.09
CA LYS A 263 22.35 0.42 0.18
C LYS A 263 22.52 0.14 1.69
N GLU A 264 22.15 1.08 2.54
CA GLU A 264 22.23 0.97 4.00
C GLU A 264 20.86 0.64 4.62
N ALA A 265 19.80 0.57 3.82
CA ALA A 265 18.47 0.27 4.31
C ALA A 265 18.41 -1.08 5.03
N LYS A 266 17.83 -1.10 6.22
CA LYS A 266 17.70 -2.30 7.05
C LYS A 266 16.62 -3.28 6.55
N SER A 267 15.83 -2.85 5.55
CA SER A 267 14.78 -3.64 4.91
C SER A 267 14.57 -3.20 3.47
N ASP A 268 14.42 -4.17 2.58
CA ASP A 268 14.04 -4.02 1.16
C ASP A 268 14.84 -2.97 0.37
N GLY A 269 16.09 -2.70 0.78
CA GLY A 269 16.95 -1.72 0.12
C GLY A 269 17.18 -2.04 -1.37
N ALA A 270 17.20 -3.32 -1.75
CA ALA A 270 17.40 -3.74 -3.13
C ALA A 270 16.30 -3.27 -4.09
N ASN A 271 15.11 -2.94 -3.59
CA ASN A 271 13.97 -2.46 -4.39
C ASN A 271 13.43 -1.10 -3.91
N ALA A 272 14.09 -0.42 -2.97
CA ALA A 272 13.70 0.92 -2.56
C ALA A 272 14.11 1.99 -3.60
N LEU A 273 13.26 2.98 -3.76
CA LEU A 273 13.58 4.16 -4.58
C LEU A 273 14.49 5.11 -3.78
N GLU A 274 15.60 5.52 -4.36
CA GLU A 274 16.43 6.57 -3.78
C GLU A 274 15.70 7.92 -3.75
N SER A 275 15.70 8.60 -2.61
CA SER A 275 14.93 9.83 -2.39
C SER A 275 15.28 10.96 -3.38
N THR A 276 16.51 11.00 -3.87
CA THR A 276 16.98 11.95 -4.88
C THR A 276 16.24 11.81 -6.22
N LYS A 277 15.77 10.61 -6.56
CA LYS A 277 15.03 10.29 -7.80
C LYS A 277 13.53 10.53 -7.70
N LEU A 278 12.99 10.67 -6.47
CA LEU A 278 11.55 10.76 -6.23
C LEU A 278 10.88 11.89 -7.03
N ARG A 279 11.50 13.09 -7.06
CA ARG A 279 10.93 14.25 -7.76
C ARG A 279 10.77 13.99 -9.27
N GLU A 280 11.75 13.37 -9.89
CA GLU A 280 11.72 13.08 -11.33
C GLU A 280 10.64 12.04 -11.65
N VAL A 281 10.64 10.94 -10.92
CA VAL A 281 9.60 9.90 -11.07
C VAL A 281 8.20 10.51 -10.94
N LEU A 282 7.93 11.30 -9.89
CA LEU A 282 6.61 11.89 -9.69
C LEU A 282 6.21 12.88 -10.78
N LYS A 283 7.15 13.65 -11.34
CA LYS A 283 6.88 14.53 -12.49
C LYS A 283 6.44 13.75 -13.72
N GLU A 284 7.11 12.63 -14.02
CA GLU A 284 6.72 11.76 -15.13
C GLU A 284 5.31 11.17 -14.92
N LEU A 285 4.99 10.73 -13.69
CA LEU A 285 3.66 10.19 -13.38
C LEU A 285 2.55 11.23 -13.53
N LEU A 286 2.80 12.47 -13.12
CA LEU A 286 1.86 13.58 -13.31
C LEU A 286 1.66 13.91 -14.80
N ALA A 287 2.72 13.86 -15.60
CA ALA A 287 2.62 14.08 -17.05
C ALA A 287 1.75 13.00 -17.73
N VAL A 288 1.95 11.72 -17.37
CA VAL A 288 1.11 10.62 -17.86
C VAL A 288 -0.34 10.80 -17.41
N ARG A 289 -0.57 11.15 -16.15
CA ARG A 289 -1.92 11.40 -15.62
C ARG A 289 -2.64 12.51 -16.40
N LYS A 290 -1.97 13.64 -16.57
CA LYS A 290 -2.51 14.78 -17.32
C LYS A 290 -2.87 14.42 -18.75
N ALA A 291 -2.04 13.64 -19.45
CA ALA A 291 -2.32 13.18 -20.80
C ALA A 291 -3.60 12.31 -20.86
N LEU A 292 -3.80 11.44 -19.87
CA LEU A 292 -5.02 10.63 -19.75
C LEU A 292 -6.28 11.47 -19.50
N ASP A 293 -6.18 12.45 -18.63
CA ASP A 293 -7.32 13.30 -18.28
C ASP A 293 -7.77 14.14 -19.50
N VAL A 294 -6.80 14.64 -20.29
CA VAL A 294 -7.09 15.31 -21.56
C VAL A 294 -7.76 14.36 -22.56
N ALA A 295 -7.22 13.12 -22.72
CA ALA A 295 -7.79 12.15 -23.65
C ALA A 295 -9.22 11.71 -23.27
N ARG A 296 -9.56 11.72 -21.98
CA ARG A 296 -10.91 11.37 -21.49
C ARG A 296 -11.90 12.53 -21.59
N ALA A 297 -11.41 13.76 -21.58
CA ALA A 297 -12.22 14.97 -21.70
C ALA A 297 -12.55 15.34 -23.15
N THR A 298 -11.85 14.72 -24.12
CA THR A 298 -12.10 14.92 -25.55
C THR A 298 -13.17 13.91 -26.01
N PRO A 299 -14.33 14.34 -26.50
CA PRO A 299 -15.42 13.47 -26.95
C PRO A 299 -15.06 12.59 -28.14
#